data_203e212084d0fd8f19524ec324fa0a0e
#
_entry.id   203e212084d0fd8f19524ec324fa0a0e
#
_cell.length_a   1.000
_cell.length_b   1.000
_cell.length_c   1.000
_cell.angle_alpha   90.00
_cell.angle_beta   90.00
_cell.angle_gamma   90.00
#
_symmetry.space_group_name_H-M   'P 1'
#
loop_
_entity.id
_entity.type
_entity.pdbx_description
1 polymer ?
#
loop_
_entity_poly.entity_id
_entity_poly.type
_entity_poly.pdbx_seq_one_letter_code
_entity_poly.pdbx_strand_id
1 'polypeptide(L)'
;MINQKRSFIFPLILSCFLFPHHLFAEYESSFDAKRLNKIDFMLDEAIQNKEIPGAVGLIMQHGHIIYHKSFGFADVNSKLPMTNDAIFRIASMTKAVTSVGVMMLYEEGKLLLSDPVSKFIPEFKGSRVIKTFDNQGIITETRAAKREIQIMDLLTHTSGIGYPFIPSKLSKTYAEAKIIDGLTADSIVLEDLIVNLADQPLLFDPGSSYAYGLNSDVLGYVIERLSGMSLDVFFQKMIFQPLGMHDTYFYLPQNKQERLVTLYADKDGNGIEVSDGTESDIYLDDPNYPINGSKMMYSGGAGLSSTAYDYSRFLMMLLNEGQVRQKSLLSRKSIELMRTARFDTDKDGELDFGLGFDVINHLKQSTELASVGAYAWGGAFYTTFWVDPEEKLIGVFMSQVRPVHSDAAKKFKNLVYQSLN
;
A
#
# COMPACT_ATOMS: atom_id res chain seq x y z
N MET A 1 -40.91 84.24 -22.35
CA MET A 1 -40.20 83.40 -21.34
C MET A 1 -39.96 82.03 -21.96
N ILE A 2 -38.74 81.82 -22.46
CA ILE A 2 -38.34 80.69 -23.33
C ILE A 2 -37.64 79.67 -22.42
N ASN A 3 -38.19 78.46 -22.32
CA ASN A 3 -37.67 77.37 -21.52
C ASN A 3 -36.71 76.52 -22.40
N GLN A 4 -35.40 76.63 -22.16
CA GLN A 4 -34.38 75.77 -22.85
C GLN A 4 -34.22 74.48 -22.02
N LYS A 5 -34.59 73.34 -22.66
CA LYS A 5 -34.25 72.01 -22.18
C LYS A 5 -32.83 71.69 -22.66
N ARG A 6 -31.90 71.51 -21.75
CA ARG A 6 -30.57 70.97 -21.98
C ARG A 6 -30.64 69.42 -21.94
N SER A 7 -30.40 68.77 -23.07
CA SER A 7 -30.19 67.32 -23.19
C SER A 7 -28.75 67.01 -22.82
N PHE A 8 -28.58 66.20 -21.77
CA PHE A 8 -27.29 65.58 -21.44
C PHE A 8 -27.16 64.24 -22.18
N ILE A 9 -26.19 64.16 -23.10
CA ILE A 9 -25.78 62.94 -23.75
C ILE A 9 -24.68 62.28 -22.89
N PHE A 10 -24.94 61.16 -22.28
CA PHE A 10 -23.94 60.32 -21.61
C PHE A 10 -23.26 59.43 -22.64
N PRO A 11 -21.94 59.41 -22.74
CA PRO A 11 -21.26 58.46 -23.61
C PRO A 11 -21.24 57.06 -22.90
N LEU A 12 -21.81 56.07 -23.56
CA LEU A 12 -21.76 54.67 -23.18
C LEU A 12 -20.32 54.18 -23.41
N ILE A 13 -19.49 54.08 -22.36
CA ILE A 13 -18.18 53.45 -22.42
C ILE A 13 -18.41 51.92 -22.43
N LEU A 14 -18.27 51.31 -23.61
CA LEU A 14 -18.28 49.87 -23.79
C LEU A 14 -16.92 49.30 -23.28
N SER A 15 -16.86 48.93 -22.03
CA SER A 15 -15.71 48.27 -21.44
C SER A 15 -15.66 46.83 -21.97
N CYS A 16 -14.83 46.57 -22.97
CA CYS A 16 -14.48 45.20 -23.37
C CYS A 16 -13.67 44.55 -22.25
N PHE A 17 -14.34 43.76 -21.44
CA PHE A 17 -13.66 42.81 -20.55
C PHE A 17 -12.99 41.74 -21.44
N LEU A 18 -11.71 41.91 -21.68
CA LEU A 18 -10.82 40.86 -22.15
C LEU A 18 -10.67 39.88 -21.00
N PHE A 19 -11.50 38.80 -20.95
CA PHE A 19 -11.21 37.65 -20.17
C PHE A 19 -9.89 37.05 -20.68
N PRO A 20 -8.88 36.89 -19.84
CA PRO A 20 -7.71 36.14 -20.26
C PRO A 20 -8.20 34.70 -20.54
N HIS A 21 -8.19 34.30 -21.80
CA HIS A 21 -8.23 32.90 -22.15
C HIS A 21 -6.97 32.29 -21.51
N HIS A 22 -7.13 31.65 -20.35
CA HIS A 22 -6.17 30.67 -19.89
C HIS A 22 -6.10 29.63 -21.02
N LEU A 23 -5.05 29.72 -21.83
CA LEU A 23 -4.62 28.59 -22.64
C LEU A 23 -4.36 27.43 -21.65
N PHE A 24 -5.32 26.53 -21.55
CA PHE A 24 -5.00 25.20 -21.12
C PHE A 24 -4.05 24.66 -22.18
N ALA A 25 -2.75 24.63 -21.87
CA ALA A 25 -1.80 23.89 -22.68
C ALA A 25 -2.39 22.47 -22.76
N GLU A 26 -2.72 22.03 -23.97
CA GLU A 26 -3.06 20.62 -24.20
C GLU A 26 -1.88 19.82 -23.66
N TYR A 27 -2.14 18.97 -22.65
CA TYR A 27 -1.14 18.05 -22.14
C TYR A 27 -0.84 17.06 -23.26
N GLU A 28 0.28 17.27 -23.94
CA GLU A 28 0.79 16.31 -24.91
C GLU A 28 1.37 15.13 -24.12
N SER A 29 0.69 13.99 -24.17
CA SER A 29 1.12 12.78 -23.48
C SER A 29 2.51 12.38 -23.95
N SER A 30 3.44 12.17 -23.02
CA SER A 30 4.77 11.66 -23.33
C SER A 30 4.79 10.17 -23.68
N PHE A 31 3.61 9.53 -23.84
CA PHE A 31 3.48 8.11 -24.14
C PHE A 31 3.27 7.82 -25.61
N ASP A 32 4.03 6.86 -26.15
CA ASP A 32 3.76 6.24 -27.45
C ASP A 32 2.55 5.30 -27.35
N ALA A 33 1.44 5.68 -27.95
CA ALA A 33 0.19 4.92 -27.92
C ALA A 33 0.33 3.49 -28.50
N LYS A 34 1.20 3.27 -29.49
CA LYS A 34 1.43 1.93 -30.07
C LYS A 34 2.18 1.03 -29.12
N ARG A 35 3.14 1.59 -28.38
CA ARG A 35 3.87 0.84 -27.34
C ARG A 35 2.97 0.57 -26.16
N LEU A 36 2.14 1.53 -25.73
CA LEU A 36 1.18 1.38 -24.64
C LEU A 36 0.16 0.27 -24.93
N ASN A 37 -0.31 0.11 -26.18
CA ASN A 37 -1.23 -0.95 -26.56
C ASN A 37 -0.62 -2.37 -26.43
N LYS A 38 0.68 -2.53 -26.28
CA LYS A 38 1.30 -3.84 -26.00
C LYS A 38 0.88 -4.38 -24.63
N ILE A 39 0.49 -3.50 -23.70
CA ILE A 39 -0.04 -3.90 -22.41
C ILE A 39 -1.32 -4.72 -22.59
N ASP A 40 -2.22 -4.27 -23.47
CA ASP A 40 -3.49 -4.96 -23.74
C ASP A 40 -3.23 -6.40 -24.21
N PHE A 41 -2.35 -6.57 -25.20
CA PHE A 41 -1.99 -7.89 -25.73
C PHE A 41 -1.35 -8.80 -24.68
N MET A 42 -0.44 -8.26 -23.87
CA MET A 42 0.25 -9.01 -22.83
C MET A 42 -0.72 -9.50 -21.74
N LEU A 43 -1.69 -8.64 -21.35
CA LEU A 43 -2.69 -9.03 -20.35
C LEU A 43 -3.69 -10.04 -20.90
N ASP A 44 -4.13 -9.89 -22.15
CA ASP A 44 -4.99 -10.87 -22.81
C ASP A 44 -4.28 -12.24 -22.92
N GLU A 45 -2.98 -12.27 -23.26
CA GLU A 45 -2.19 -13.49 -23.31
C GLU A 45 -2.08 -14.17 -21.94
N ALA A 46 -1.78 -13.42 -20.87
CA ALA A 46 -1.70 -13.96 -19.52
C ALA A 46 -3.05 -14.57 -19.04
N ILE A 47 -4.18 -13.97 -19.43
CA ILE A 47 -5.51 -14.48 -19.13
C ILE A 47 -5.82 -15.74 -19.94
N GLN A 48 -5.50 -15.76 -21.25
CA GLN A 48 -5.68 -16.93 -22.12
C GLN A 48 -4.85 -18.13 -21.65
N ASN A 49 -3.63 -17.87 -21.16
CA ASN A 49 -2.75 -18.88 -20.58
C ASN A 49 -3.17 -19.30 -19.17
N LYS A 50 -4.24 -18.73 -18.60
CA LYS A 50 -4.70 -18.98 -17.24
C LYS A 50 -3.67 -18.65 -16.15
N GLU A 51 -2.79 -17.69 -16.39
CA GLU A 51 -1.83 -17.21 -15.39
C GLU A 51 -2.52 -16.30 -14.37
N ILE A 52 -3.54 -15.53 -14.81
CA ILE A 52 -4.36 -14.65 -13.99
C ILE A 52 -5.84 -14.70 -14.42
N PRO A 53 -6.82 -14.48 -13.52
CA PRO A 53 -8.24 -14.46 -13.88
C PRO A 53 -8.63 -13.24 -14.69
N GLY A 54 -7.99 -12.14 -14.39
CA GLY A 54 -8.18 -10.80 -14.93
C GLY A 54 -7.35 -9.81 -14.16
N ALA A 55 -7.31 -8.57 -14.63
CA ALA A 55 -6.54 -7.51 -14.01
C ALA A 55 -7.15 -6.14 -14.28
N VAL A 56 -6.80 -5.17 -13.43
CA VAL A 56 -6.96 -3.73 -13.68
C VAL A 56 -5.58 -3.09 -13.69
N GLY A 57 -5.26 -2.41 -14.79
CA GLY A 57 -4.07 -1.57 -14.92
C GLY A 57 -4.45 -0.08 -14.91
N LEU A 58 -3.73 0.73 -14.13
CA LEU A 58 -3.89 2.18 -14.12
C LEU A 58 -2.51 2.86 -14.19
N ILE A 59 -2.40 3.85 -15.06
CA ILE A 59 -1.21 4.67 -15.24
C ILE A 59 -1.63 6.13 -15.18
N MET A 60 -0.95 6.91 -14.34
CA MET A 60 -1.09 8.36 -14.31
C MET A 60 0.26 9.02 -14.53
N GLN A 61 0.28 10.09 -15.30
CA GLN A 61 1.46 10.94 -15.46
C GLN A 61 1.04 12.42 -15.38
N HIS A 62 1.85 13.24 -14.71
CA HIS A 62 1.58 14.66 -14.48
C HIS A 62 0.15 14.95 -13.96
N GLY A 63 -0.43 14.04 -13.18
CA GLY A 63 -1.78 14.17 -12.65
C GLY A 63 -2.91 13.74 -13.58
N HIS A 64 -2.62 13.27 -14.79
CA HIS A 64 -3.58 12.82 -15.79
C HIS A 64 -3.57 11.29 -15.89
N ILE A 65 -4.77 10.70 -16.01
CA ILE A 65 -4.92 9.27 -16.29
C ILE A 65 -4.55 9.04 -17.75
N ILE A 66 -3.48 8.29 -18.01
CA ILE A 66 -3.01 7.92 -19.36
C ILE A 66 -3.63 6.57 -19.78
N TYR A 67 -3.81 5.70 -18.81
CA TYR A 67 -4.33 4.35 -19.03
C TYR A 67 -5.14 3.92 -17.82
N HIS A 68 -6.36 3.40 -18.04
CA HIS A 68 -7.16 2.78 -16.99
C HIS A 68 -8.09 1.76 -17.65
N LYS A 69 -7.67 0.50 -17.65
CA LYS A 69 -8.39 -0.58 -18.33
C LYS A 69 -8.48 -1.82 -17.44
N SER A 70 -9.54 -2.58 -17.65
CA SER A 70 -9.81 -3.89 -17.05
C SER A 70 -9.80 -4.98 -18.10
N PHE A 71 -9.30 -6.18 -17.73
CA PHE A 71 -9.14 -7.34 -18.59
C PHE A 71 -9.67 -8.58 -17.90
N GLY A 72 -10.20 -9.53 -18.65
CA GLY A 72 -10.65 -10.82 -18.16
C GLY A 72 -11.87 -10.75 -17.23
N PHE A 73 -11.84 -11.51 -16.14
CA PHE A 73 -12.98 -11.75 -15.29
C PHE A 73 -12.69 -11.41 -13.82
N ALA A 74 -13.69 -10.81 -13.16
CA ALA A 74 -13.75 -10.69 -11.70
C ALA A 74 -14.08 -12.05 -11.05
N ASP A 75 -14.88 -12.86 -11.78
CA ASP A 75 -15.16 -14.25 -11.44
C ASP A 75 -15.22 -15.08 -12.72
N VAL A 76 -14.30 -16.04 -12.86
CA VAL A 76 -14.16 -16.88 -14.06
C VAL A 76 -15.31 -17.87 -14.18
N ASN A 77 -15.80 -18.43 -13.05
CA ASN A 77 -16.82 -19.46 -13.03
C ASN A 77 -18.18 -18.93 -13.49
N SER A 78 -18.57 -17.76 -12.98
CA SER A 78 -19.79 -17.06 -13.37
C SER A 78 -19.63 -16.24 -14.65
N LYS A 79 -18.39 -16.12 -15.18
CA LYS A 79 -18.03 -15.25 -16.30
C LYS A 79 -18.35 -13.78 -16.05
N LEU A 80 -18.26 -13.33 -14.79
CA LEU A 80 -18.45 -11.94 -14.42
C LEU A 80 -17.26 -11.12 -14.95
N PRO A 81 -17.45 -10.17 -15.89
CA PRO A 81 -16.36 -9.39 -16.43
C PRO A 81 -15.65 -8.57 -15.37
N MET A 82 -14.32 -8.39 -15.51
CA MET A 82 -13.57 -7.41 -14.73
C MET A 82 -14.01 -6.00 -15.12
N THR A 83 -14.15 -5.12 -14.12
CA THR A 83 -14.48 -3.70 -14.33
C THR A 83 -13.41 -2.80 -13.75
N ASN A 84 -13.31 -1.58 -14.26
CA ASN A 84 -12.30 -0.60 -13.76
C ASN A 84 -12.50 -0.23 -12.28
N ASP A 85 -13.70 -0.41 -11.77
CA ASP A 85 -14.08 -0.15 -10.37
C ASP A 85 -14.13 -1.41 -9.51
N ALA A 86 -13.59 -2.53 -9.99
CA ALA A 86 -13.45 -3.76 -9.22
C ALA A 86 -12.64 -3.52 -7.94
N ILE A 87 -13.04 -4.16 -6.85
CA ILE A 87 -12.39 -4.05 -5.53
C ILE A 87 -11.50 -5.26 -5.32
N PHE A 88 -10.26 -5.01 -4.93
CA PHE A 88 -9.23 -6.01 -4.70
C PHE A 88 -8.77 -5.99 -3.24
N ARG A 89 -8.48 -7.15 -2.66
CA ARG A 89 -7.71 -7.26 -1.43
C ARG A 89 -6.28 -6.81 -1.73
N ILE A 90 -5.84 -5.71 -1.14
CA ILE A 90 -4.53 -5.12 -1.47
C ILE A 90 -3.40 -5.56 -0.52
N ALA A 91 -3.73 -6.36 0.49
CA ALA A 91 -2.77 -6.92 1.43
C ALA A 91 -1.69 -5.89 1.84
N SER A 92 -0.41 -6.20 1.63
CA SER A 92 0.72 -5.39 2.10
C SER A 92 0.81 -3.97 1.51
N MET A 93 0.04 -3.64 0.47
CA MET A 93 -0.09 -2.24 0.06
C MET A 93 -0.74 -1.38 1.17
N THR A 94 -1.43 -1.99 2.13
CA THR A 94 -1.94 -1.34 3.37
C THR A 94 -0.82 -0.65 4.15
N LYS A 95 0.40 -1.20 4.18
CA LYS A 95 1.55 -0.68 4.94
C LYS A 95 1.90 0.77 4.59
N ALA A 96 1.81 1.11 3.31
CA ALA A 96 2.04 2.48 2.85
C ALA A 96 1.06 3.48 3.49
N VAL A 97 -0.22 3.09 3.60
CA VAL A 97 -1.27 3.90 4.24
C VAL A 97 -1.01 4.03 5.74
N THR A 98 -0.63 2.93 6.38
CA THR A 98 -0.26 2.91 7.82
C THR A 98 0.93 3.81 8.10
N SER A 99 1.97 3.75 7.25
CA SER A 99 3.14 4.63 7.37
C SER A 99 2.77 6.11 7.25
N VAL A 100 1.89 6.47 6.31
CA VAL A 100 1.35 7.84 6.20
C VAL A 100 0.60 8.23 7.48
N GLY A 101 -0.23 7.35 8.05
CA GLY A 101 -0.93 7.60 9.31
C GLY A 101 0.02 7.88 10.48
N VAL A 102 1.11 7.11 10.58
CA VAL A 102 2.18 7.35 11.58
C VAL A 102 2.85 8.71 11.37
N MET A 103 3.16 9.04 10.10
CA MET A 103 3.81 10.32 9.79
C MET A 103 2.90 11.53 10.02
N MET A 104 1.57 11.38 9.90
CA MET A 104 0.62 12.43 10.30
C MET A 104 0.71 12.70 11.81
N LEU A 105 0.75 11.64 12.64
CA LEU A 105 0.92 11.78 14.08
C LEU A 105 2.30 12.32 14.48
N TYR A 106 3.32 12.00 13.70
CA TYR A 106 4.66 12.57 13.85
C TYR A 106 4.66 14.08 13.59
N GLU A 107 4.01 14.56 12.52
CA GLU A 107 3.88 16.01 12.23
C GLU A 107 3.04 16.75 13.28
N GLU A 108 2.07 16.08 13.89
CA GLU A 108 1.30 16.61 15.02
C GLU A 108 2.10 16.65 16.34
N GLY A 109 3.36 16.17 16.35
CA GLY A 109 4.20 16.11 17.55
C GLY A 109 3.75 15.07 18.60
N LYS A 110 2.87 14.13 18.23
CA LYS A 110 2.36 13.08 19.14
C LYS A 110 3.36 11.95 19.38
N LEU A 111 4.29 11.78 18.48
CA LEU A 111 5.39 10.81 18.59
C LEU A 111 6.68 11.34 17.93
N LEU A 112 7.81 10.74 18.31
CA LEU A 112 9.08 10.84 17.60
C LEU A 112 9.42 9.49 16.98
N LEU A 113 10.12 9.47 15.85
CA LEU A 113 10.57 8.22 15.22
C LEU A 113 11.56 7.44 16.12
N SER A 114 12.26 8.13 17.02
CA SER A 114 13.15 7.55 18.04
C SER A 114 12.45 7.15 19.34
N ASP A 115 11.14 7.43 19.49
CA ASP A 115 10.42 7.01 20.69
C ASP A 115 10.39 5.47 20.78
N PRO A 116 10.59 4.91 21.98
CA PRO A 116 10.42 3.49 22.19
C PRO A 116 8.93 3.12 22.05
N VAL A 117 8.65 1.99 21.43
CA VAL A 117 7.28 1.47 21.27
C VAL A 117 6.60 1.28 22.61
N SER A 118 7.35 0.91 23.65
CA SER A 118 6.86 0.75 25.04
C SER A 118 6.28 2.04 25.65
N LYS A 119 6.57 3.21 25.10
CA LYS A 119 5.93 4.47 25.49
C LYS A 119 4.43 4.48 25.17
N PHE A 120 4.01 3.77 24.15
CA PHE A 120 2.63 3.70 23.64
C PHE A 120 1.96 2.35 23.95
N ILE A 121 2.76 1.28 23.94
CA ILE A 121 2.37 -0.11 24.21
C ILE A 121 3.34 -0.66 25.25
N PRO A 122 3.02 -0.51 26.57
CA PRO A 122 3.94 -0.86 27.67
C PRO A 122 4.43 -2.31 27.67
N GLU A 123 3.66 -3.21 27.05
CA GLU A 123 3.94 -4.64 26.93
C GLU A 123 5.24 -4.91 26.13
N PHE A 124 5.65 -4.02 25.24
CA PHE A 124 6.96 -4.12 24.53
C PHE A 124 8.16 -3.75 25.40
N LYS A 125 7.94 -3.35 26.66
CA LYS A 125 9.08 -3.00 27.53
C LYS A 125 9.87 -4.24 27.91
N GLY A 126 11.20 -4.17 27.73
CA GLY A 126 12.10 -5.26 28.10
C GLY A 126 12.06 -6.44 27.15
N SER A 127 11.74 -6.21 25.88
CA SER A 127 11.75 -7.25 24.83
C SER A 127 13.01 -8.11 24.87
N ARG A 128 12.87 -9.37 24.56
CA ARG A 128 13.95 -10.36 24.59
C ARG A 128 14.30 -10.81 23.17
N VAL A 129 15.56 -11.16 22.97
CA VAL A 129 16.09 -11.65 21.69
C VAL A 129 16.46 -13.12 21.81
N ILE A 130 16.19 -13.92 20.78
CA ILE A 130 16.61 -15.32 20.70
C ILE A 130 18.13 -15.42 20.85
N LYS A 131 18.58 -16.33 21.73
CA LYS A 131 20.01 -16.62 21.92
C LYS A 131 20.35 -18.01 21.39
N THR A 132 19.65 -19.04 21.85
CA THR A 132 19.87 -20.43 21.45
C THR A 132 18.58 -21.15 21.18
N PHE A 133 18.65 -22.24 20.40
CA PHE A 133 17.56 -23.17 20.13
C PHE A 133 18.15 -24.58 20.04
N ASP A 134 17.30 -25.57 20.27
CA ASP A 134 17.64 -26.98 20.15
C ASP A 134 17.64 -27.48 18.69
N ASN A 135 17.92 -28.76 18.50
CA ASN A 135 17.95 -29.42 17.20
C ASN A 135 16.54 -29.51 16.54
N GLN A 136 15.49 -29.22 17.29
CA GLN A 136 14.10 -29.21 16.82
C GLN A 136 13.60 -27.79 16.51
N GLY A 137 14.47 -26.77 16.65
CA GLY A 137 14.14 -25.35 16.42
C GLY A 137 13.34 -24.73 17.58
N ILE A 138 13.29 -25.36 18.77
CA ILE A 138 12.67 -24.78 19.95
C ILE A 138 13.64 -23.81 20.60
N ILE A 139 13.18 -22.60 20.92
CA ILE A 139 13.98 -21.57 21.61
C ILE A 139 14.27 -22.07 23.03
N THR A 140 15.55 -22.27 23.36
CA THR A 140 16.00 -22.75 24.67
C THR A 140 16.50 -21.62 25.57
N GLU A 141 16.98 -20.52 24.98
CA GLU A 141 17.46 -19.37 25.75
C GLU A 141 17.19 -18.08 25.00
N THR A 142 16.78 -17.04 25.73
CA THR A 142 16.67 -15.67 25.25
C THR A 142 17.52 -14.75 26.12
N ARG A 143 17.90 -13.59 25.60
CA ARG A 143 18.58 -12.52 26.34
C ARG A 143 17.80 -11.22 26.21
N ALA A 144 18.07 -10.25 27.08
CA ALA A 144 17.54 -8.90 26.91
C ALA A 144 18.03 -8.29 25.58
N ALA A 145 17.15 -7.57 24.90
CA ALA A 145 17.53 -6.75 23.75
C ALA A 145 18.51 -5.64 24.19
N LYS A 146 19.44 -5.24 23.31
CA LYS A 146 20.41 -4.18 23.60
C LYS A 146 19.76 -2.82 23.79
N ARG A 147 18.62 -2.58 23.16
CA ARG A 147 17.75 -1.41 23.34
C ARG A 147 16.30 -1.78 23.07
N GLU A 148 15.40 -0.89 23.43
CA GLU A 148 13.98 -1.06 23.11
C GLU A 148 13.73 -0.86 21.60
N ILE A 149 12.63 -1.44 21.09
CA ILE A 149 12.14 -1.21 19.74
C ILE A 149 11.69 0.25 19.62
N GLN A 150 12.12 0.94 18.58
CA GLN A 150 11.68 2.30 18.26
C GLN A 150 10.63 2.32 17.14
N ILE A 151 9.87 3.39 17.03
CA ILE A 151 8.90 3.59 15.92
C ILE A 151 9.60 3.46 14.57
N MET A 152 10.83 3.98 14.44
CA MET A 152 11.67 3.83 13.25
C MET A 152 11.89 2.37 12.87
N ASP A 153 12.17 1.50 13.85
CA ASP A 153 12.42 0.07 13.59
C ASP A 153 11.19 -0.65 13.04
N LEU A 154 10.00 -0.25 13.46
CA LEU A 154 8.75 -0.77 12.91
C LEU A 154 8.54 -0.32 11.47
N LEU A 155 8.76 0.98 11.18
CA LEU A 155 8.61 1.55 9.83
C LEU A 155 9.61 0.97 8.82
N THR A 156 10.78 0.51 9.28
CA THR A 156 11.84 -0.06 8.44
C THR A 156 11.94 -1.58 8.51
N HIS A 157 11.05 -2.26 9.21
CA HIS A 157 11.10 -3.71 9.43
C HIS A 157 12.43 -4.19 10.07
N THR A 158 13.00 -3.39 10.96
CA THR A 158 14.25 -3.71 11.66
C THR A 158 14.05 -4.00 13.16
N SER A 159 12.82 -4.20 13.60
CA SER A 159 12.49 -4.47 15.01
C SER A 159 12.90 -5.86 15.51
N GLY A 160 13.03 -6.85 14.61
CA GLY A 160 13.18 -8.26 14.93
C GLY A 160 11.86 -9.04 15.04
N ILE A 161 10.71 -8.38 14.83
CA ILE A 161 9.39 -9.02 14.71
C ILE A 161 9.26 -9.63 13.31
N GLY A 162 8.86 -10.91 13.22
CA GLY A 162 8.64 -11.63 11.97
C GLY A 162 7.16 -11.76 11.61
N TYR A 163 6.89 -12.53 10.53
CA TYR A 163 5.56 -13.02 10.16
C TYR A 163 5.43 -14.52 10.49
N PRO A 164 4.25 -15.02 10.89
CA PRO A 164 4.04 -16.45 11.13
C PRO A 164 4.23 -17.30 9.87
N PHE A 165 3.87 -16.80 8.69
CA PHE A 165 3.96 -17.50 7.40
C PHE A 165 5.35 -17.41 6.73
N ILE A 166 6.27 -16.58 7.23
CA ILE A 166 7.64 -16.55 6.74
C ILE A 166 8.49 -17.52 7.57
N PRO A 167 9.04 -18.60 7.00
CA PRO A 167 9.85 -19.55 7.73
C PRO A 167 11.02 -18.86 8.45
N SER A 168 11.05 -18.99 9.76
CA SER A 168 12.05 -18.35 10.61
C SER A 168 12.23 -19.11 11.92
N LYS A 169 13.15 -18.66 12.75
CA LYS A 169 13.33 -19.16 14.13
C LYS A 169 12.13 -18.90 15.04
N LEU A 170 11.18 -18.04 14.61
CA LEU A 170 9.96 -17.74 15.36
C LEU A 170 8.77 -18.60 14.94
N SER A 171 8.81 -19.31 13.81
CA SER A 171 7.65 -19.99 13.24
C SER A 171 6.94 -20.90 14.25
N LYS A 172 7.70 -21.71 14.98
CA LYS A 172 7.12 -22.62 15.98
C LYS A 172 6.55 -21.87 17.18
N THR A 173 7.28 -20.90 17.71
CA THR A 173 6.85 -20.05 18.82
C THR A 173 5.58 -19.27 18.47
N TYR A 174 5.51 -18.71 17.26
CA TYR A 174 4.33 -18.00 16.79
C TYR A 174 3.13 -18.93 16.62
N ALA A 175 3.33 -20.16 16.12
CA ALA A 175 2.26 -21.15 16.03
C ALA A 175 1.71 -21.56 17.41
N GLU A 176 2.59 -21.81 18.38
CA GLU A 176 2.21 -22.13 19.77
C GLU A 176 1.47 -20.97 20.45
N ALA A 177 1.91 -19.72 20.18
CA ALA A 177 1.28 -18.50 20.68
C ALA A 177 0.04 -18.07 19.86
N LYS A 178 -0.32 -18.81 18.80
CA LYS A 178 -1.42 -18.49 17.88
C LYS A 178 -1.33 -17.06 17.30
N ILE A 179 -0.13 -16.63 16.97
CA ILE A 179 0.09 -15.38 16.26
C ILE A 179 -0.40 -15.55 14.82
N ILE A 180 -1.32 -14.70 14.39
CA ILE A 180 -1.88 -14.68 13.02
C ILE A 180 -1.24 -13.57 12.19
N ASP A 181 -1.44 -13.61 10.87
CA ASP A 181 -0.90 -12.62 9.92
C ASP A 181 -1.78 -11.36 9.73
N GLY A 182 -2.91 -11.29 10.45
CA GLY A 182 -3.82 -10.15 10.40
C GLY A 182 -4.96 -10.27 9.38
N LEU A 183 -4.99 -11.31 8.54
CA LEU A 183 -6.06 -11.58 7.58
C LEU A 183 -6.92 -12.75 8.08
N THR A 184 -7.98 -12.47 8.82
CA THR A 184 -8.82 -13.49 9.42
C THR A 184 -10.29 -13.08 9.45
N ALA A 185 -11.20 -14.06 9.34
CA ALA A 185 -12.61 -13.90 9.63
C ALA A 185 -12.95 -14.22 11.10
N ASP A 186 -12.00 -14.65 11.90
CA ASP A 186 -12.20 -14.96 13.33
C ASP A 186 -12.48 -13.70 14.15
N SER A 187 -13.16 -13.89 15.30
CA SER A 187 -13.47 -12.82 16.25
C SER A 187 -12.24 -12.47 17.11
N ILE A 188 -11.27 -11.83 16.51
CA ILE A 188 -10.03 -11.35 17.15
C ILE A 188 -10.03 -9.83 17.18
N VAL A 189 -9.42 -9.24 18.20
CA VAL A 189 -9.21 -7.80 18.35
C VAL A 189 -7.74 -7.49 18.12
N LEU A 190 -7.44 -6.35 17.48
CA LEU A 190 -6.06 -5.96 17.19
C LEU A 190 -5.21 -5.87 18.47
N GLU A 191 -5.76 -5.32 19.55
CA GLU A 191 -5.07 -5.22 20.84
C GLU A 191 -4.59 -6.58 21.34
N ASP A 192 -5.46 -7.62 21.32
CA ASP A 192 -5.12 -8.96 21.82
C ASP A 192 -3.95 -9.58 21.01
N LEU A 193 -3.96 -9.39 19.68
CA LEU A 193 -2.87 -9.84 18.83
C LEU A 193 -1.55 -9.14 19.19
N ILE A 194 -1.59 -7.81 19.36
CA ILE A 194 -0.38 -7.01 19.59
C ILE A 194 0.20 -7.27 20.99
N VAL A 195 -0.64 -7.40 22.01
CA VAL A 195 -0.21 -7.76 23.37
C VAL A 195 0.43 -9.16 23.40
N ASN A 196 -0.21 -10.15 22.75
CA ASN A 196 0.36 -11.49 22.64
C ASN A 196 1.69 -11.50 21.84
N LEU A 197 1.79 -10.69 20.79
CA LEU A 197 3.02 -10.52 20.02
C LEU A 197 4.16 -9.92 20.85
N ALA A 198 3.86 -8.97 21.75
CA ALA A 198 4.84 -8.33 22.62
C ALA A 198 5.53 -9.31 23.60
N ASP A 199 4.85 -10.39 23.96
CA ASP A 199 5.41 -11.47 24.80
C ASP A 199 6.38 -12.38 24.03
N GLN A 200 6.43 -12.30 22.70
CA GLN A 200 7.26 -13.16 21.89
C GLN A 200 8.68 -12.61 21.77
N PRO A 201 9.71 -13.47 21.67
CA PRO A 201 11.08 -13.01 21.47
C PRO A 201 11.29 -12.45 20.07
N LEU A 202 12.27 -11.57 19.93
CA LEU A 202 12.72 -11.00 18.68
C LEU A 202 13.76 -11.87 17.99
N LEU A 203 13.81 -11.85 16.66
CA LEU A 203 14.82 -12.56 15.87
C LEU A 203 16.25 -12.04 16.12
N PHE A 204 16.39 -10.74 16.35
CA PHE A 204 17.65 -10.02 16.53
C PHE A 204 17.44 -8.73 17.32
N ASP A 205 18.53 -8.06 17.70
CA ASP A 205 18.47 -6.75 18.36
C ASP A 205 17.84 -5.70 17.43
N PRO A 206 16.89 -4.88 17.93
CA PRO A 206 16.27 -3.83 17.14
C PRO A 206 17.29 -2.94 16.42
N GLY A 207 17.08 -2.71 15.13
CA GLY A 207 17.93 -1.92 14.24
C GLY A 207 19.14 -2.66 13.68
N SER A 208 19.36 -3.94 13.99
CA SER A 208 20.57 -4.66 13.56
C SER A 208 20.43 -5.48 12.28
N SER A 209 19.22 -5.77 11.85
CA SER A 209 18.92 -6.55 10.65
C SER A 209 17.51 -6.25 10.14
N TYR A 210 17.19 -6.73 8.95
CA TYR A 210 15.87 -6.64 8.35
C TYR A 210 15.11 -7.97 8.54
N ALA A 211 13.85 -7.89 8.95
CA ALA A 211 12.90 -9.00 8.95
C ALA A 211 11.49 -8.49 8.65
N TYR A 212 10.98 -8.84 7.50
CA TYR A 212 9.60 -8.52 7.16
C TYR A 212 8.63 -9.19 8.13
N GLY A 213 7.71 -8.42 8.73
CA GLY A 213 6.89 -8.92 9.82
C GLY A 213 5.71 -8.02 10.17
N LEU A 214 5.03 -8.35 11.29
CA LEU A 214 3.83 -7.69 11.81
C LEU A 214 4.09 -6.25 12.32
N ASN A 215 5.18 -5.62 11.90
CA ASN A 215 5.56 -4.27 12.31
C ASN A 215 4.48 -3.22 12.04
N SER A 216 3.83 -3.30 10.88
CA SER A 216 2.79 -2.34 10.51
C SER A 216 1.47 -2.58 11.26
N ASP A 217 1.24 -3.79 11.76
CA ASP A 217 0.12 -4.08 12.66
C ASP A 217 0.35 -3.43 14.03
N VAL A 218 1.58 -3.51 14.54
CA VAL A 218 2.00 -2.77 15.76
C VAL A 218 1.84 -1.26 15.55
N LEU A 219 2.26 -0.72 14.39
CA LEU A 219 2.06 0.69 14.05
C LEU A 219 0.58 1.05 13.97
N GLY A 220 -0.27 0.19 13.44
CA GLY A 220 -1.72 0.37 13.43
C GLY A 220 -2.27 0.54 14.84
N TYR A 221 -1.84 -0.30 15.77
CA TYR A 221 -2.25 -0.18 17.17
C TYR A 221 -1.67 1.09 17.84
N VAL A 222 -0.45 1.50 17.52
CA VAL A 222 0.10 2.81 17.96
C VAL A 222 -0.78 3.97 17.49
N ILE A 223 -1.28 3.92 16.24
CA ILE A 223 -2.22 4.93 15.71
C ILE A 223 -3.51 4.94 16.54
N GLU A 224 -4.09 3.78 16.84
CA GLU A 224 -5.29 3.69 17.69
C GLU A 224 -5.07 4.29 19.08
N ARG A 225 -3.97 3.94 19.73
CA ARG A 225 -3.61 4.44 21.07
C ARG A 225 -3.42 5.97 21.11
N LEU A 226 -2.80 6.54 20.08
CA LEU A 226 -2.52 7.99 20.03
C LEU A 226 -3.69 8.83 19.53
N SER A 227 -4.51 8.30 18.66
CA SER A 227 -5.65 9.01 18.08
C SER A 227 -6.93 8.87 18.90
N GLY A 228 -7.07 7.80 19.69
CA GLY A 228 -8.30 7.43 20.37
C GLY A 228 -9.39 6.96 19.42
N MET A 229 -9.04 6.62 18.17
CA MET A 229 -9.95 6.10 17.15
C MET A 229 -9.51 4.68 16.77
N SER A 230 -10.45 3.81 16.37
CA SER A 230 -10.09 2.57 15.69
C SER A 230 -9.40 2.89 14.35
N LEU A 231 -8.54 1.98 13.88
CA LEU A 231 -7.70 2.23 12.71
C LEU A 231 -8.52 2.50 11.45
N ASP A 232 -9.67 1.81 11.29
CA ASP A 232 -10.60 2.05 10.19
C ASP A 232 -11.19 3.46 10.22
N VAL A 233 -11.61 3.94 11.39
CA VAL A 233 -12.15 5.30 11.57
C VAL A 233 -11.07 6.34 11.33
N PHE A 234 -9.84 6.10 11.82
CA PHE A 234 -8.71 7.00 11.58
C PHE A 234 -8.41 7.10 10.08
N PHE A 235 -8.27 5.99 9.38
CA PHE A 235 -7.99 6.01 7.94
C PHE A 235 -9.13 6.66 7.14
N GLN A 236 -10.37 6.35 7.45
CA GLN A 236 -11.52 6.96 6.78
C GLN A 236 -11.52 8.48 6.92
N LYS A 237 -11.38 9.00 8.15
CA LYS A 237 -11.48 10.44 8.42
C LYS A 237 -10.23 11.22 7.97
N MET A 238 -9.05 10.66 8.26
CA MET A 238 -7.81 11.40 8.11
C MET A 238 -7.15 11.23 6.73
N ILE A 239 -7.44 10.12 6.02
CA ILE A 239 -6.80 9.79 4.76
C ILE A 239 -7.82 9.64 3.63
N PHE A 240 -8.78 8.71 3.73
CA PHE A 240 -9.61 8.35 2.60
C PHE A 240 -10.61 9.44 2.22
N GLN A 241 -11.33 10.03 3.17
CA GLN A 241 -12.27 11.12 2.90
C GLN A 241 -11.57 12.36 2.29
N PRO A 242 -10.45 12.87 2.83
CA PRO A 242 -9.71 13.97 2.21
C PRO A 242 -9.25 13.67 0.79
N LEU A 243 -8.84 12.41 0.52
CA LEU A 243 -8.40 11.96 -0.79
C LEU A 243 -9.56 11.61 -1.72
N GLY A 244 -10.79 11.47 -1.22
CA GLY A 244 -11.96 11.01 -1.99
C GLY A 244 -11.87 9.55 -2.41
N MET A 245 -11.26 8.70 -1.56
CA MET A 245 -11.17 7.25 -1.73
C MET A 245 -12.44 6.63 -1.15
N HIS A 246 -13.44 6.40 -2.00
CA HIS A 246 -14.79 5.99 -1.58
C HIS A 246 -15.00 4.47 -1.63
N ASP A 247 -14.03 3.73 -2.13
CA ASP A 247 -14.05 2.29 -2.33
C ASP A 247 -12.88 1.58 -1.63
N THR A 248 -12.37 2.20 -0.55
CA THR A 248 -11.25 1.65 0.25
C THR A 248 -11.70 1.39 1.69
N TYR A 249 -11.60 0.12 2.12
CA TYR A 249 -12.14 -0.36 3.40
C TYR A 249 -11.31 -1.51 3.97
N PHE A 250 -11.36 -1.68 5.30
CA PHE A 250 -10.97 -2.92 5.95
C PHE A 250 -12.03 -4.01 5.78
N TYR A 251 -13.31 -3.68 5.99
CA TYR A 251 -14.44 -4.57 5.77
C TYR A 251 -15.43 -3.90 4.82
N LEU A 252 -15.83 -4.62 3.79
CA LEU A 252 -16.68 -4.07 2.74
C LEU A 252 -18.11 -3.88 3.21
N PRO A 253 -18.70 -2.67 3.02
CA PRO A 253 -20.13 -2.47 3.15
C PRO A 253 -20.90 -3.38 2.19
N GLN A 254 -22.10 -3.80 2.59
CA GLN A 254 -22.90 -4.75 1.81
C GLN A 254 -23.11 -4.34 0.33
N ASN A 255 -23.32 -3.06 0.08
CA ASN A 255 -23.51 -2.52 -1.28
C ASN A 255 -22.23 -2.44 -2.12
N LYS A 256 -21.09 -2.88 -1.60
CA LYS A 256 -19.79 -2.93 -2.29
C LYS A 256 -19.30 -4.36 -2.52
N GLN A 257 -19.88 -5.34 -1.82
CA GLN A 257 -19.40 -6.72 -1.81
C GLN A 257 -19.45 -7.40 -3.18
N GLU A 258 -20.44 -7.07 -4.02
CA GLU A 258 -20.59 -7.61 -5.39
C GLU A 258 -19.44 -7.20 -6.33
N ARG A 259 -18.66 -6.17 -5.96
CA ARG A 259 -17.50 -5.69 -6.72
C ARG A 259 -16.18 -6.32 -6.28
N LEU A 260 -16.19 -7.13 -5.20
CA LEU A 260 -15.00 -7.81 -4.73
C LEU A 260 -14.60 -8.93 -5.68
N VAL A 261 -13.38 -8.87 -6.19
CA VAL A 261 -12.83 -9.90 -7.09
C VAL A 261 -12.66 -11.22 -6.33
N THR A 262 -13.05 -12.32 -6.97
CA THR A 262 -12.85 -13.68 -6.46
C THR A 262 -11.37 -13.97 -6.30
N LEU A 263 -10.98 -14.57 -5.19
CA LEU A 263 -9.60 -14.98 -4.93
C LEU A 263 -9.30 -16.29 -5.65
N TYR A 264 -8.16 -16.34 -6.33
CA TYR A 264 -7.65 -17.50 -7.04
C TYR A 264 -6.30 -17.94 -6.48
N ALA A 265 -5.94 -19.18 -6.77
CA ALA A 265 -4.61 -19.75 -6.49
C ALA A 265 -4.08 -20.46 -7.72
N ASP A 266 -2.76 -20.38 -7.94
CA ASP A 266 -2.03 -21.21 -8.87
C ASP A 266 -0.99 -22.02 -8.08
N LYS A 267 -1.38 -23.20 -7.60
CA LYS A 267 -0.54 -24.01 -6.70
C LYS A 267 0.72 -24.56 -7.37
N ASP A 268 0.59 -24.97 -8.62
CA ASP A 268 1.60 -25.81 -9.31
C ASP A 268 2.14 -25.16 -10.59
N GLY A 269 1.76 -23.92 -10.91
CA GLY A 269 2.10 -23.27 -12.19
C GLY A 269 1.34 -23.85 -13.39
N ASN A 270 0.25 -24.58 -13.15
CA ASN A 270 -0.57 -25.22 -14.18
C ASN A 270 -1.85 -24.46 -14.51
N GLY A 271 -2.02 -23.30 -13.91
CA GLY A 271 -3.17 -22.42 -14.08
C GLY A 271 -3.97 -22.23 -12.80
N ILE A 272 -4.76 -21.15 -12.81
CA ILE A 272 -5.51 -20.69 -11.66
C ILE A 272 -6.77 -21.51 -11.38
N GLU A 273 -7.06 -21.71 -10.09
CA GLU A 273 -8.31 -22.24 -9.55
C GLU A 273 -8.86 -21.30 -8.49
N VAL A 274 -10.17 -21.37 -8.20
CA VAL A 274 -10.75 -20.59 -7.09
C VAL A 274 -10.12 -21.04 -5.77
N SER A 275 -9.60 -20.08 -5.01
CA SER A 275 -9.01 -20.34 -3.70
C SER A 275 -10.06 -20.79 -2.69
N ASP A 276 -9.77 -21.84 -1.96
CA ASP A 276 -10.54 -22.27 -0.79
C ASP A 276 -9.86 -21.84 0.54
N GLY A 277 -8.71 -21.15 0.46
CA GLY A 277 -7.94 -20.69 1.60
C GLY A 277 -6.99 -21.71 2.20
N THR A 278 -6.85 -22.88 1.58
CA THR A 278 -6.00 -23.98 2.08
C THR A 278 -4.77 -24.28 1.21
N GLU A 279 -4.43 -23.34 0.34
CA GLU A 279 -3.37 -23.52 -0.66
C GLU A 279 -1.97 -23.58 -0.07
N SER A 280 -1.81 -23.20 1.20
CA SER A 280 -0.51 -23.22 1.86
C SER A 280 -0.66 -23.61 3.33
N ASP A 281 0.25 -24.47 3.82
CA ASP A 281 0.38 -24.77 5.25
C ASP A 281 1.02 -23.59 6.04
N ILE A 282 1.54 -22.60 5.32
CA ILE A 282 2.29 -21.48 5.91
C ILE A 282 1.39 -20.26 6.16
N TYR A 283 0.38 -20.05 5.34
CA TYR A 283 -0.60 -18.96 5.48
C TYR A 283 -2.00 -19.46 5.16
N LEU A 284 -2.96 -19.00 5.96
CA LEU A 284 -4.37 -19.30 5.80
C LEU A 284 -5.04 -18.02 5.27
N ASP A 285 -5.22 -17.94 3.96
CA ASP A 285 -5.97 -16.85 3.35
C ASP A 285 -7.46 -17.15 3.47
N ASP A 286 -8.18 -16.39 4.29
CA ASP A 286 -9.63 -16.54 4.36
C ASP A 286 -10.29 -15.89 3.14
N PRO A 287 -10.86 -16.66 2.19
CA PRO A 287 -11.49 -16.11 0.99
C PRO A 287 -12.74 -15.27 1.31
N ASN A 288 -13.29 -15.39 2.52
CA ASN A 288 -14.44 -14.60 2.97
C ASN A 288 -14.02 -13.23 3.52
N TYR A 289 -12.73 -13.03 3.85
CA TYR A 289 -12.23 -11.71 4.17
C TYR A 289 -12.21 -10.85 2.88
N PRO A 290 -12.63 -9.59 2.86
CA PRO A 290 -13.07 -8.72 3.96
C PRO A 290 -14.60 -8.63 4.14
N ILE A 291 -15.37 -9.62 3.68
CA ILE A 291 -16.83 -9.64 3.84
C ILE A 291 -17.19 -10.02 5.28
N ASN A 292 -16.60 -11.11 5.76
CA ASN A 292 -16.76 -11.64 7.11
C ASN A 292 -15.61 -11.18 8.01
N GLY A 293 -15.76 -11.40 9.31
CA GLY A 293 -14.77 -11.10 10.33
C GLY A 293 -15.34 -10.32 11.51
N SER A 294 -14.51 -10.13 12.51
CA SER A 294 -14.89 -9.50 13.78
C SER A 294 -15.28 -8.03 13.65
N LYS A 295 -14.83 -7.35 12.60
CA LYS A 295 -14.89 -5.89 12.42
C LYS A 295 -14.25 -5.10 13.59
N MET A 296 -13.29 -5.74 14.26
CA MET A 296 -12.47 -5.19 15.34
C MET A 296 -10.99 -5.47 15.11
N MET A 297 -10.64 -6.34 14.15
CA MET A 297 -9.28 -6.59 13.70
C MET A 297 -9.00 -5.76 12.45
N TYR A 298 -8.31 -4.66 12.62
CA TYR A 298 -7.94 -3.75 11.52
C TYR A 298 -6.44 -3.85 11.30
N SER A 299 -6.01 -4.82 10.48
CA SER A 299 -4.58 -5.05 10.23
C SER A 299 -3.95 -3.88 9.48
N GLY A 300 -3.08 -3.13 10.15
CA GLY A 300 -2.26 -2.08 9.53
C GLY A 300 -1.24 -2.64 8.53
N GLY A 301 -0.99 -3.95 8.57
CA GLY A 301 -0.06 -4.64 7.69
C GLY A 301 -0.68 -5.19 6.41
N ALA A 302 -2.01 -5.50 6.39
CA ALA A 302 -2.58 -6.22 5.25
C ALA A 302 -4.10 -6.02 5.04
N GLY A 303 -4.80 -5.34 5.93
CA GLY A 303 -6.24 -5.44 6.06
C GLY A 303 -7.09 -4.69 5.03
N LEU A 304 -6.52 -3.84 4.17
CA LEU A 304 -7.32 -3.02 3.26
C LEU A 304 -7.69 -3.76 1.97
N SER A 305 -8.87 -3.38 1.47
CA SER A 305 -9.29 -3.62 0.10
C SER A 305 -9.54 -2.28 -0.58
N SER A 306 -9.25 -2.18 -1.89
CA SER A 306 -9.34 -0.92 -2.64
C SER A 306 -9.55 -1.16 -4.13
N THR A 307 -9.83 -0.10 -4.88
CA THR A 307 -9.77 -0.07 -6.34
C THR A 307 -8.46 0.53 -6.83
N ALA A 308 -8.07 0.25 -8.07
CA ALA A 308 -6.89 0.87 -8.67
C ALA A 308 -7.01 2.41 -8.71
N TYR A 309 -8.22 2.93 -8.95
CA TYR A 309 -8.48 4.36 -8.96
C TYR A 309 -8.33 5.01 -7.60
N ASP A 310 -8.94 4.45 -6.54
CA ASP A 310 -8.81 5.00 -5.18
C ASP A 310 -7.35 4.99 -4.74
N TYR A 311 -6.66 3.86 -4.97
CA TYR A 311 -5.26 3.76 -4.57
C TYR A 311 -4.37 4.74 -5.35
N SER A 312 -4.66 5.01 -6.63
CA SER A 312 -3.95 6.03 -7.41
C SER A 312 -4.09 7.45 -6.83
N ARG A 313 -5.21 7.76 -6.18
CA ARG A 313 -5.41 9.06 -5.48
C ARG A 313 -4.49 9.18 -4.26
N PHE A 314 -4.31 8.08 -3.53
CA PHE A 314 -3.34 8.02 -2.44
C PHE A 314 -1.90 8.23 -2.96
N LEU A 315 -1.53 7.55 -4.03
CA LEU A 315 -0.22 7.70 -4.67
C LEU A 315 -0.01 9.10 -5.25
N MET A 316 -1.06 9.72 -5.79
CA MET A 316 -1.00 11.11 -6.27
C MET A 316 -0.68 12.10 -5.15
N MET A 317 -1.21 11.89 -3.95
CA MET A 317 -0.84 12.69 -2.79
C MET A 317 0.65 12.53 -2.47
N LEU A 318 1.18 11.30 -2.52
CA LEU A 318 2.62 11.05 -2.31
C LEU A 318 3.48 11.70 -3.40
N LEU A 319 3.11 11.55 -4.67
CA LEU A 319 3.81 12.16 -5.81
C LEU A 319 3.80 13.69 -5.74
N ASN A 320 2.70 14.27 -5.28
CA ASN A 320 2.53 15.72 -5.11
C ASN A 320 3.07 16.21 -3.74
N GLU A 321 4.03 15.48 -3.15
CA GLU A 321 4.73 15.89 -1.93
C GLU A 321 3.78 16.19 -0.76
N GLY A 322 2.72 15.38 -0.63
CA GLY A 322 1.71 15.49 0.43
C GLY A 322 0.52 16.39 0.12
N GLN A 323 0.53 17.09 -1.02
CA GLN A 323 -0.52 18.05 -1.38
C GLN A 323 -1.77 17.36 -1.93
N VAL A 324 -2.94 17.84 -1.48
CA VAL A 324 -4.27 17.41 -1.94
C VAL A 324 -5.13 18.64 -2.19
N ARG A 325 -5.35 18.99 -3.46
CA ARG A 325 -6.05 20.23 -3.83
C ARG A 325 -5.39 21.45 -3.17
N GLN A 326 -6.09 22.12 -2.24
CA GLN A 326 -5.60 23.31 -1.51
C GLN A 326 -5.14 23.00 -0.08
N LYS A 327 -5.03 21.73 0.30
CA LYS A 327 -4.61 21.28 1.63
C LYS A 327 -3.41 20.36 1.52
N SER A 328 -2.66 20.22 2.60
CA SER A 328 -1.59 19.24 2.73
C SER A 328 -2.01 18.15 3.71
N LEU A 329 -1.85 16.90 3.31
CA LEU A 329 -2.03 15.75 4.20
C LEU A 329 -0.75 15.48 5.01
N LEU A 330 0.39 15.65 4.34
CA LEU A 330 1.73 15.60 4.91
C LEU A 330 2.57 16.75 4.32
N SER A 331 3.59 17.15 5.03
CA SER A 331 4.58 18.08 4.51
C SER A 331 5.49 17.40 3.46
N ARG A 332 6.02 18.19 2.54
CA ARG A 332 7.05 17.73 1.59
C ARG A 332 8.21 17.03 2.31
N LYS A 333 8.62 17.55 3.47
CA LYS A 333 9.74 16.99 4.23
C LYS A 333 9.43 15.62 4.83
N SER A 334 8.20 15.34 5.21
CA SER A 334 7.79 14.00 5.65
C SER A 334 7.79 13.00 4.49
N ILE A 335 7.33 13.42 3.31
CA ILE A 335 7.39 12.57 2.11
C ILE A 335 8.86 12.28 1.71
N GLU A 336 9.74 13.29 1.70
CA GLU A 336 11.18 13.09 1.49
C GLU A 336 11.77 12.11 2.51
N LEU A 337 11.38 12.27 3.78
CA LEU A 337 11.82 11.39 4.86
C LEU A 337 11.35 9.96 4.63
N MET A 338 10.11 9.75 4.20
CA MET A 338 9.55 8.41 3.94
C MET A 338 10.27 7.68 2.81
N ARG A 339 10.56 8.36 1.70
CA ARG A 339 11.22 7.77 0.52
C ARG A 339 12.75 7.77 0.57
N THR A 340 13.36 8.23 1.67
CA THR A 340 14.81 8.12 1.86
C THR A 340 15.14 6.71 2.31
N ALA A 341 15.94 5.98 1.53
CA ALA A 341 16.41 4.65 1.87
C ALA A 341 17.32 4.68 3.11
N ARG A 342 17.13 3.75 4.03
CA ARG A 342 17.80 3.67 5.34
C ARG A 342 18.38 2.33 5.66
N PHE A 343 17.92 1.30 4.99
CA PHE A 343 18.33 -0.07 5.25
C PHE A 343 18.63 -0.79 3.94
N ASP A 344 19.63 -1.66 3.96
CA ASP A 344 20.04 -2.52 2.87
C ASP A 344 19.37 -3.89 3.09
N THR A 345 18.25 -4.14 2.39
CA THR A 345 17.46 -5.36 2.58
C THR A 345 18.08 -6.57 1.91
N ASP A 346 18.75 -6.36 0.79
CA ASP A 346 19.33 -7.40 -0.06
C ASP A 346 20.80 -7.72 0.31
N LYS A 347 21.40 -6.87 1.16
CA LYS A 347 22.81 -6.96 1.61
C LYS A 347 23.81 -6.85 0.44
N ASP A 348 23.45 -6.05 -0.55
CA ASP A 348 24.29 -5.76 -1.72
C ASP A 348 25.22 -4.54 -1.52
N GLY A 349 25.09 -3.86 -0.42
CA GLY A 349 25.89 -2.70 -0.03
C GLY A 349 25.23 -1.36 -0.30
N GLU A 350 24.02 -1.33 -0.90
CA GLU A 350 23.26 -0.11 -1.14
C GLU A 350 21.95 -0.11 -0.35
N LEU A 351 21.57 1.05 0.19
CA LEU A 351 20.32 1.21 0.93
C LEU A 351 19.14 1.22 -0.03
N ASP A 352 18.09 0.47 0.28
CA ASP A 352 16.95 0.24 -0.61
C ASP A 352 15.58 0.28 0.07
N PHE A 353 15.49 0.48 1.39
CA PHE A 353 14.22 0.51 2.12
C PHE A 353 14.04 1.80 2.92
N GLY A 354 12.95 2.50 2.65
CA GLY A 354 12.52 3.72 3.33
C GLY A 354 11.54 3.45 4.49
N LEU A 355 10.63 4.39 4.76
CA LEU A 355 9.61 4.22 5.78
C LEU A 355 8.34 3.58 5.17
N GLY A 356 8.39 2.26 4.96
CA GLY A 356 7.29 1.47 4.40
C GLY A 356 7.29 1.34 2.88
N PHE A 357 8.38 1.67 2.20
CA PHE A 357 8.56 1.55 0.75
C PHE A 357 9.91 0.93 0.41
N ASP A 358 9.92 0.09 -0.61
CA ASP A 358 11.11 -0.22 -1.40
C ASP A 358 11.47 0.99 -2.26
N VAL A 359 12.76 1.33 -2.34
CA VAL A 359 13.27 2.51 -3.06
C VAL A 359 14.32 2.07 -4.06
N ILE A 360 14.15 2.50 -5.31
CA ILE A 360 15.11 2.20 -6.38
C ILE A 360 16.41 2.98 -6.10
N ASN A 361 17.50 2.25 -5.88
CA ASN A 361 18.85 2.76 -5.78
C ASN A 361 19.59 2.62 -7.13
N HIS A 362 20.86 3.03 -7.22
CA HIS A 362 21.64 2.95 -8.44
C HIS A 362 21.89 1.50 -8.90
N LEU A 363 22.02 0.57 -7.97
CA LEU A 363 22.25 -0.83 -8.29
C LEU A 363 20.99 -1.47 -8.88
N LYS A 364 19.82 -1.26 -8.25
CA LYS A 364 18.53 -1.72 -8.78
C LYS A 364 18.21 -1.13 -10.14
N GLN A 365 18.55 0.14 -10.39
CA GLN A 365 18.36 0.78 -11.70
C GLN A 365 19.14 0.07 -12.83
N SER A 366 20.21 -0.66 -12.53
CA SER A 366 20.95 -1.43 -13.54
C SER A 366 20.13 -2.58 -14.14
N THR A 367 19.07 -3.00 -13.48
CA THR A 367 18.19 -4.12 -13.90
C THR A 367 16.73 -3.72 -14.07
N GLU A 368 16.34 -2.50 -13.66
CA GLU A 368 14.99 -1.97 -13.77
C GLU A 368 14.96 -0.66 -14.55
N LEU A 369 13.82 -0.39 -15.22
CA LEU A 369 13.64 0.83 -16.02
C LEU A 369 13.22 2.04 -15.19
N ALA A 370 12.87 1.85 -13.92
CA ALA A 370 12.45 2.94 -13.03
C ALA A 370 13.61 3.87 -12.67
N SER A 371 13.31 5.14 -12.45
CA SER A 371 14.31 6.14 -12.04
C SER A 371 14.84 5.88 -10.62
N VAL A 372 16.08 6.28 -10.34
CA VAL A 372 16.60 6.28 -8.96
C VAL A 372 15.72 7.17 -8.08
N GLY A 373 15.34 6.66 -6.90
CA GLY A 373 14.43 7.34 -6.00
C GLY A 373 12.95 7.11 -6.30
N ALA A 374 12.61 6.34 -7.35
CA ALA A 374 11.29 5.74 -7.49
C ALA A 374 11.06 4.77 -6.33
N TYR A 375 9.82 4.69 -5.85
CA TYR A 375 9.47 3.83 -4.72
C TYR A 375 8.22 3.02 -5.00
N ALA A 376 8.16 1.83 -4.40
CA ALA A 376 7.15 0.85 -4.73
C ALA A 376 6.80 -0.04 -3.52
N TRP A 377 5.71 -0.74 -3.61
CA TRP A 377 5.41 -1.91 -2.81
C TRP A 377 4.37 -2.79 -3.51
N GLY A 378 4.16 -4.00 -2.98
CA GLY A 378 3.19 -4.94 -3.50
C GLY A 378 2.30 -5.54 -2.42
N GLY A 379 1.26 -6.24 -2.85
CA GLY A 379 0.36 -7.02 -2.02
C GLY A 379 0.39 -8.50 -2.36
N ALA A 380 0.27 -9.35 -1.35
CA ALA A 380 0.38 -10.80 -1.46
C ALA A 380 -0.63 -11.42 -2.45
N PHE A 381 -1.74 -10.75 -2.74
CA PHE A 381 -2.76 -11.21 -3.69
C PHE A 381 -2.53 -10.75 -5.13
N TYR A 382 -1.28 -10.46 -5.50
CA TYR A 382 -0.84 -10.03 -6.83
C TYR A 382 -1.32 -8.63 -7.20
N THR A 383 -1.15 -7.72 -6.27
CA THR A 383 -1.33 -6.28 -6.48
C THR A 383 -0.01 -5.55 -6.31
N THR A 384 0.24 -4.47 -7.04
CA THR A 384 1.46 -3.67 -6.92
C THR A 384 1.23 -2.23 -7.34
N PHE A 385 2.06 -1.34 -6.80
CA PHE A 385 2.14 0.05 -7.21
C PHE A 385 3.59 0.52 -7.27
N TRP A 386 3.81 1.57 -8.03
CA TRP A 386 5.03 2.36 -7.98
C TRP A 386 4.74 3.83 -8.20
N VAL A 387 5.63 4.67 -7.69
CA VAL A 387 5.65 6.11 -7.88
C VAL A 387 7.05 6.50 -8.33
N ASP A 388 7.14 7.16 -9.45
CA ASP A 388 8.39 7.68 -10.01
C ASP A 388 8.32 9.22 -10.04
N PRO A 389 8.99 9.90 -9.08
CA PRO A 389 8.93 11.35 -9.01
C PRO A 389 9.64 12.05 -10.15
N GLU A 390 10.66 11.44 -10.78
CA GLU A 390 11.38 12.01 -11.92
C GLU A 390 10.48 12.06 -13.15
N GLU A 391 9.83 10.95 -13.47
CA GLU A 391 8.90 10.82 -14.59
C GLU A 391 7.50 11.40 -14.29
N LYS A 392 7.24 11.86 -13.05
CA LYS A 392 5.90 12.26 -12.59
C LYS A 392 4.86 11.17 -12.82
N LEU A 393 5.26 9.92 -12.64
CA LEU A 393 4.55 8.72 -13.03
C LEU A 393 4.04 7.93 -11.83
N ILE A 394 2.82 7.43 -11.94
CA ILE A 394 2.23 6.44 -11.04
C ILE A 394 1.77 5.26 -11.87
N GLY A 395 2.08 4.05 -11.41
CA GLY A 395 1.50 2.83 -11.93
C GLY A 395 0.84 2.01 -10.83
N VAL A 396 -0.29 1.42 -11.16
CA VAL A 396 -1.02 0.47 -10.30
C VAL A 396 -1.43 -0.72 -11.16
N PHE A 397 -1.11 -1.91 -10.69
CA PHE A 397 -1.58 -3.16 -11.27
C PHE A 397 -2.27 -3.99 -10.18
N MET A 398 -3.46 -4.48 -10.46
CA MET A 398 -4.22 -5.30 -9.52
C MET A 398 -4.80 -6.53 -10.20
N SER A 399 -4.49 -7.70 -9.67
CA SER A 399 -5.15 -8.99 -9.91
C SER A 399 -5.49 -9.63 -8.57
N GLN A 400 -5.95 -10.89 -8.54
CA GLN A 400 -6.33 -11.52 -7.29
C GLN A 400 -5.96 -13.01 -7.31
N VAL A 401 -4.67 -13.30 -7.15
CA VAL A 401 -4.11 -14.67 -7.18
C VAL A 401 -3.08 -14.84 -6.07
N ARG A 402 -3.14 -15.95 -5.30
CA ARG A 402 -2.12 -16.33 -4.31
C ARG A 402 -2.22 -17.84 -3.99
N PRO A 403 -1.13 -18.61 -4.12
CA PRO A 403 0.14 -18.22 -4.75
C PRO A 403 -0.02 -17.89 -6.23
N VAL A 404 0.98 -17.26 -6.83
CA VAL A 404 0.97 -16.85 -8.24
C VAL A 404 2.27 -17.24 -8.93
N HIS A 405 2.15 -17.76 -10.16
CA HIS A 405 3.28 -18.11 -11.04
C HIS A 405 3.24 -17.32 -12.36
N SER A 406 2.94 -16.03 -12.27
CA SER A 406 2.90 -15.11 -13.40
C SER A 406 3.87 -13.96 -13.23
N ASP A 407 4.41 -13.45 -14.33
CA ASP A 407 5.23 -12.24 -14.36
C ASP A 407 4.50 -11.03 -14.99
N ALA A 408 3.18 -11.14 -15.16
CA ALA A 408 2.35 -10.10 -15.79
C ALA A 408 2.52 -8.72 -15.14
N ALA A 409 2.61 -8.64 -13.80
CA ALA A 409 2.81 -7.37 -13.10
C ALA A 409 4.19 -6.73 -13.43
N LYS A 410 5.24 -7.54 -13.56
CA LYS A 410 6.58 -7.06 -13.95
C LYS A 410 6.59 -6.61 -15.41
N LYS A 411 5.99 -7.41 -16.30
CA LYS A 411 5.83 -7.06 -17.73
C LYS A 411 5.01 -5.78 -17.90
N PHE A 412 3.93 -5.60 -17.11
CA PHE A 412 3.14 -4.39 -17.10
C PHE A 412 4.01 -3.17 -16.80
N LYS A 413 4.77 -3.18 -15.68
CA LYS A 413 5.69 -2.10 -15.31
C LYS A 413 6.68 -1.80 -16.42
N ASN A 414 7.33 -2.82 -17.00
CA ASN A 414 8.30 -2.64 -18.09
C ASN A 414 7.68 -2.02 -19.35
N LEU A 415 6.49 -2.47 -19.74
CA LEU A 415 5.79 -1.93 -20.92
C LEU A 415 5.35 -0.48 -20.70
N VAL A 416 5.01 -0.09 -19.47
CA VAL A 416 4.74 1.31 -19.12
C VAL A 416 5.97 2.17 -19.38
N TYR A 417 7.12 1.83 -18.80
CA TYR A 417 8.36 2.60 -19.00
C TYR A 417 8.84 2.60 -20.46
N GLN A 418 8.72 1.48 -21.18
CA GLN A 418 9.05 1.41 -22.61
C GLN A 418 8.14 2.29 -23.48
N SER A 419 7.00 2.70 -22.96
CA SER A 419 6.04 3.55 -23.70
C SER A 419 6.30 5.04 -23.51
N LEU A 420 7.19 5.43 -22.61
CA LEU A 420 7.67 6.81 -22.47
C LEU A 420 8.50 7.23 -23.69
N ASN A 421 8.33 8.48 -24.14
CA ASN A 421 9.06 9.07 -25.27
C ASN A 421 10.34 9.77 -24.81
#